data_bdfd6786ab2e48f8f3ee64e5d0ca8243
#
_entry.id   bdfd6786ab2e48f8f3ee64e5d0ca8243
#
_cell.length_a   1.000
_cell.length_b   1.000
_cell.length_c   1.000
_cell.angle_alpha   90.00
_cell.angle_beta   90.00
_cell.angle_gamma   90.00
#
_symmetry.space_group_name_H-M   'P 1'
#
loop_
_entity.id
_entity.type
_entity.pdbx_description
1 polymer ?
#
loop_
_entity_poly.entity_id
_entity_poly.type
_entity_poly.pdbx_seq_one_letter_code
_entity_poly.pdbx_strand_id
1 'polypeptide(L)'
;MPSRTEYGFRFTAVKAEHSDVHAIGVLIEELDTAKIFYVTGDTLYNEAIFADLPENIDIIFLPVNGVGNNMNEEDAVRFFKKSGAKTAVPYHVGMFDEKSPEIFDADNRIILEIYKETEV
;
A
#
# COMPACT_ATOMS: atom_id res chain seq x y z
N MET A 1 4.25 3.83 17.26
CA MET A 1 3.28 4.57 16.43
C MET A 1 1.91 4.58 17.11
N PRO A 2 1.15 5.69 17.03
CA PRO A 2 -0.20 5.71 17.56
C PRO A 2 -1.08 4.66 16.89
N SER A 3 -1.85 3.93 17.67
CA SER A 3 -2.76 2.92 17.15
C SER A 3 -4.09 2.96 17.88
N ARG A 4 -5.11 2.41 17.24
CA ARG A 4 -6.44 2.29 17.80
C ARG A 4 -7.04 0.94 17.41
N THR A 5 -7.77 0.33 18.35
CA THR A 5 -8.43 -0.96 18.12
C THR A 5 -9.94 -0.75 18.09
N GLU A 6 -10.58 -1.22 17.02
CA GLU A 6 -12.03 -1.17 16.82
C GLU A 6 -12.51 -2.46 16.15
N TYR A 7 -13.54 -3.06 16.67
CA TYR A 7 -14.22 -4.23 16.06
C TYR A 7 -13.28 -5.38 15.70
N GLY A 8 -12.26 -5.64 16.52
CA GLY A 8 -11.31 -6.72 16.25
C GLY A 8 -10.17 -6.37 15.29
N PHE A 9 -10.04 -5.09 14.92
CA PHE A 9 -8.94 -4.59 14.08
C PHE A 9 -8.11 -3.56 14.84
N ARG A 10 -6.80 -3.60 14.62
CA ARG A 10 -5.89 -2.55 15.08
C ARG A 10 -5.47 -1.71 13.89
N PHE A 11 -5.67 -0.39 14.01
CA PHE A 11 -5.27 0.59 13.00
C PHE A 11 -4.07 1.36 13.51
N THR A 12 -3.01 1.41 12.74
CA THR A 12 -1.79 2.15 13.09
C THR A 12 -1.43 3.10 11.96
N ALA A 13 -1.32 4.39 12.26
CA ALA A 13 -0.86 5.38 11.29
C ALA A 13 0.65 5.25 11.11
N VAL A 14 1.11 5.27 9.87
CA VAL A 14 2.52 5.25 9.51
C VAL A 14 2.82 6.39 8.55
N LYS A 15 4.11 6.71 8.39
CA LYS A 15 4.55 7.81 7.54
C LYS A 15 4.19 7.56 6.07
N ALA A 16 3.77 8.62 5.38
CA ALA A 16 3.74 8.69 3.92
C ALA A 16 4.65 9.84 3.47
N GLU A 17 5.30 9.67 2.34
CA GLU A 17 6.12 10.74 1.75
C GLU A 17 5.26 11.57 0.83
N HIS A 18 4.91 12.75 1.29
CA HIS A 18 3.90 13.61 0.68
C HIS A 18 4.22 15.08 0.96
N SER A 19 3.77 15.97 0.10
CA SER A 19 3.90 17.42 0.31
C SER A 19 3.08 17.90 1.51
N ASP A 20 2.00 17.20 1.86
CA ASP A 20 1.24 17.45 3.07
C ASP A 20 1.88 16.67 4.23
N VAL A 21 2.33 17.38 5.25
CA VAL A 21 2.97 16.76 6.43
C VAL A 21 2.03 15.91 7.28
N HIS A 22 0.73 16.02 7.06
CA HIS A 22 -0.27 15.23 7.76
C HIS A 22 -0.68 13.95 7.02
N ALA A 23 -0.12 13.70 5.83
CA ALA A 23 -0.43 12.51 5.06
C ALA A 23 0.09 11.26 5.77
N ILE A 24 -0.74 10.22 5.79
CA ILE A 24 -0.41 8.95 6.44
C ILE A 24 -0.69 7.76 5.53
N GLY A 25 0.02 6.67 5.77
CA GLY A 25 -0.44 5.34 5.44
C GLY A 25 -1.08 4.68 6.65
N VAL A 26 -1.71 3.54 6.48
CA VAL A 26 -2.38 2.82 7.56
C VAL A 26 -2.03 1.34 7.52
N LEU A 27 -1.59 0.82 8.66
CA LEU A 27 -1.51 -0.61 8.89
C LEU A 27 -2.82 -1.05 9.54
N ILE A 28 -3.41 -2.12 9.04
CA ILE A 28 -4.64 -2.70 9.56
C ILE A 28 -4.34 -4.15 9.93
N GLU A 29 -4.38 -4.46 11.22
CA GLU A 29 -4.16 -5.82 11.71
C GLU A 29 -5.50 -6.42 12.14
N GLU A 30 -5.85 -7.57 11.56
CA GLU A 30 -6.99 -8.35 12.02
C GLU A 30 -6.52 -9.20 13.20
N LEU A 31 -7.06 -8.93 14.39
CA LEU A 31 -6.52 -9.51 15.63
C LEU A 31 -6.77 -11.01 15.75
N ASP A 32 -7.87 -11.52 15.18
CA ASP A 32 -8.20 -12.94 15.26
C ASP A 32 -7.24 -13.81 14.44
N THR A 33 -6.81 -13.32 13.27
CA THR A 33 -5.96 -14.07 12.33
C THR A 33 -4.52 -13.60 12.32
N ALA A 34 -4.23 -12.45 12.95
CA ALA A 34 -2.96 -11.73 12.87
C ALA A 34 -2.60 -11.27 11.45
N LYS A 35 -3.55 -11.28 10.52
CA LYS A 35 -3.32 -10.82 9.15
C LYS A 35 -3.13 -9.30 9.12
N ILE A 36 -2.12 -8.86 8.39
CA ILE A 36 -1.75 -7.44 8.30
C ILE A 36 -1.92 -6.92 6.89
N PHE A 37 -2.70 -5.87 6.77
CA PHE A 37 -2.90 -5.10 5.54
C PHE A 37 -2.19 -3.77 5.68
N TYR A 38 -1.52 -3.32 4.62
CA TYR A 38 -0.88 -2.02 4.59
C TYR A 38 -1.43 -1.21 3.42
N VAL A 39 -2.08 -0.09 3.73
CA VAL A 39 -2.53 0.88 2.74
C VAL A 39 -1.58 2.06 2.82
N THR A 40 -0.76 2.25 1.78
CA THR A 40 0.28 3.29 1.81
C THR A 40 -0.29 4.70 1.83
N GLY A 41 -1.52 4.89 1.33
CA GLY A 41 -2.01 6.21 0.98
C GLY A 41 -1.27 6.76 -0.25
N ASP A 42 -1.49 8.02 -0.56
CA ASP A 42 -0.71 8.71 -1.57
C ASP A 42 0.70 8.94 -1.04
N THR A 43 1.70 8.31 -1.66
CA THR A 43 3.07 8.41 -1.19
C THR A 43 4.07 8.27 -2.33
N LEU A 44 5.16 9.01 -2.21
CA LEU A 44 6.38 8.79 -2.98
C LEU A 44 7.25 7.74 -2.28
N TYR A 45 8.24 7.21 -2.99
CA TYR A 45 9.21 6.29 -2.41
C TYR A 45 10.10 7.04 -1.41
N ASN A 46 10.20 6.51 -0.20
CA ASN A 46 11.15 7.01 0.80
C ASN A 46 11.52 5.85 1.72
N GLU A 47 12.80 5.52 1.80
CA GLU A 47 13.29 4.42 2.61
C GLU A 47 13.02 4.58 4.11
N ALA A 48 12.86 5.81 4.58
CA ALA A 48 12.53 6.05 5.99
C ALA A 48 11.18 5.44 6.40
N ILE A 49 10.28 5.20 5.45
CA ILE A 49 8.98 4.59 5.72
C ILE A 49 9.15 3.17 6.29
N PHE A 50 10.12 2.42 5.77
CA PHE A 50 10.29 1.01 6.15
C PHE A 50 10.68 0.81 7.61
N ALA A 51 11.26 1.82 8.26
CA ALA A 51 11.66 1.74 9.66
C ALA A 51 10.46 1.52 10.60
N ASP A 52 9.26 1.96 10.19
CA ASP A 52 8.04 1.87 10.99
C ASP A 52 7.14 0.69 10.59
N LEU A 53 7.56 -0.11 9.60
CA LEU A 53 6.75 -1.22 9.10
C LEU A 53 7.12 -2.54 9.79
N PRO A 54 6.11 -3.39 10.08
CA PRO A 54 6.38 -4.74 10.55
C PRO A 54 6.94 -5.62 9.43
N GLU A 55 7.54 -6.76 9.79
CA GLU A 55 8.15 -7.67 8.83
C GLU A 55 7.17 -8.62 8.13
N ASN A 56 5.96 -8.73 8.63
CA ASN A 56 5.01 -9.77 8.24
C ASN A 56 3.72 -9.22 7.61
N ILE A 57 3.86 -8.21 6.76
CA ILE A 57 2.73 -7.66 6.01
C ILE A 57 2.23 -8.71 5.01
N ASP A 58 0.94 -9.01 5.05
CA ASP A 58 0.34 -9.97 4.13
C ASP A 58 -0.01 -9.33 2.80
N ILE A 59 -0.66 -8.16 2.83
CA ILE A 59 -1.11 -7.48 1.62
C ILE A 59 -0.79 -5.99 1.72
N ILE A 60 -0.20 -5.45 0.66
CA ILE A 60 0.04 -4.02 0.52
C ILE A 60 -0.81 -3.46 -0.62
N PHE A 61 -1.46 -2.33 -0.36
CA PHE A 61 -2.18 -1.54 -1.35
C PHE A 61 -1.35 -0.28 -1.63
N LEU A 62 -0.93 -0.06 -2.88
CA LEU A 62 0.00 1.03 -3.19
C LEU A 62 -0.32 1.70 -4.52
N PRO A 63 -0.04 3.02 -4.64
CA PRO A 63 -0.25 3.77 -5.87
C PRO A 63 0.84 3.47 -6.89
N VAL A 64 0.50 3.58 -8.18
CA VAL A 64 1.42 3.23 -9.28
C VAL A 64 1.41 4.23 -10.42
N ASN A 65 0.62 5.31 -10.36
CA ASN A 65 0.44 6.18 -11.53
C ASN A 65 1.56 7.21 -11.73
N GLY A 66 2.40 7.45 -10.74
CA GLY A 66 3.52 8.40 -10.84
C GLY A 66 3.10 9.86 -10.92
N VAL A 67 1.87 10.20 -10.53
CA VAL A 67 1.32 11.56 -10.62
C VAL A 67 1.24 12.17 -9.23
N GLY A 68 1.70 13.41 -9.10
CA GLY A 68 1.69 14.11 -7.81
C GLY A 68 2.56 13.41 -6.79
N ASN A 69 2.00 13.14 -5.61
CA ASN A 69 2.70 12.47 -4.51
C ASN A 69 2.53 10.95 -4.55
N ASN A 70 2.53 10.37 -5.74
CA ASN A 70 2.38 8.93 -5.93
C ASN A 70 3.58 8.35 -6.65
N MET A 71 3.98 7.14 -6.22
CA MET A 71 5.04 6.38 -6.87
C MET A 71 4.67 6.02 -8.30
N ASN A 72 5.66 6.02 -9.19
CA ASN A 72 5.50 5.40 -10.49
C ASN A 72 5.62 3.87 -10.36
N GLU A 73 5.42 3.15 -11.47
CA GLU A 73 5.43 1.69 -11.47
C GLU A 73 6.75 1.08 -11.00
N GLU A 74 7.89 1.68 -11.36
CA GLU A 74 9.20 1.17 -10.96
C GLU A 74 9.43 1.34 -9.46
N ASP A 75 9.11 2.50 -8.93
CA ASP A 75 9.23 2.79 -7.50
C ASP A 75 8.26 1.95 -6.68
N ALA A 76 7.06 1.73 -7.20
CA ALA A 76 6.06 0.89 -6.53
C ALA A 76 6.54 -0.56 -6.41
N VAL A 77 7.14 -1.11 -7.47
CA VAL A 77 7.70 -2.47 -7.44
C VAL A 77 8.84 -2.55 -6.43
N ARG A 78 9.73 -1.55 -6.40
CA ARG A 78 10.82 -1.49 -5.41
C ARG A 78 10.27 -1.41 -3.99
N PHE A 79 9.26 -0.59 -3.79
CA PHE A 79 8.62 -0.42 -2.48
C PHE A 79 7.99 -1.73 -2.00
N PHE A 80 7.26 -2.39 -2.87
CA PHE A 80 6.67 -3.69 -2.57
C PHE A 80 7.72 -4.72 -2.13
N LYS A 81 8.79 -4.85 -2.90
CA LYS A 81 9.87 -5.79 -2.58
C LYS A 81 10.54 -5.45 -1.25
N LYS A 82 10.81 -4.18 -1.02
CA LYS A 82 11.49 -3.70 0.18
C LYS A 82 10.62 -3.87 1.43
N SER A 83 9.29 -3.72 1.29
CA SER A 83 8.35 -3.87 2.40
C SER A 83 8.28 -5.29 2.95
N GLY A 84 8.65 -6.28 2.15
CA GLY A 84 8.52 -7.69 2.52
C GLY A 84 7.09 -8.20 2.48
N ALA A 85 6.12 -7.42 2.00
CA ALA A 85 4.74 -7.87 1.87
C ALA A 85 4.63 -9.07 0.93
N LYS A 86 3.70 -9.97 1.22
CA LYS A 86 3.54 -11.21 0.45
C LYS A 86 2.84 -10.97 -0.87
N THR A 87 1.85 -10.08 -0.88
CA THR A 87 1.00 -9.81 -2.04
C THR A 87 0.77 -8.32 -2.18
N ALA A 88 0.71 -7.83 -3.42
CA ALA A 88 0.48 -6.43 -3.71
C ALA A 88 -0.79 -6.22 -4.51
N VAL A 89 -1.54 -5.17 -4.16
CA VAL A 89 -2.70 -4.68 -4.91
C VAL A 89 -2.38 -3.28 -5.41
N PRO A 90 -2.02 -3.10 -6.69
CA PRO A 90 -1.80 -1.76 -7.22
C PRO A 90 -3.13 -1.03 -7.40
N TYR A 91 -3.15 0.26 -7.08
CA TYR A 91 -4.31 1.12 -7.26
C TYR A 91 -3.87 2.51 -7.70
N HIS A 92 -4.80 3.44 -7.80
CA HIS A 92 -4.54 4.83 -8.22
C HIS A 92 -3.88 4.88 -9.60
N VAL A 93 -4.59 4.39 -10.60
CA VAL A 93 -4.15 4.30 -11.99
C VAL A 93 -5.06 5.10 -12.91
N GLY A 94 -4.55 5.48 -14.08
CA GLY A 94 -5.36 5.99 -15.17
C GLY A 94 -5.95 7.39 -14.99
N MET A 95 -5.47 8.17 -14.02
CA MET A 95 -6.05 9.48 -13.73
C MET A 95 -5.86 10.49 -14.88
N PHE A 96 -4.67 10.51 -15.49
CA PHE A 96 -4.33 11.47 -16.57
C PHE A 96 -3.85 10.77 -17.83
N ASP A 97 -3.71 9.47 -17.79
CA ASP A 97 -3.35 8.63 -18.93
C ASP A 97 -4.13 7.32 -18.84
N GLU A 98 -4.00 6.46 -19.84
CA GLU A 98 -4.75 5.20 -19.90
C GLU A 98 -3.99 4.05 -19.25
N LYS A 99 -3.11 4.33 -18.28
CA LYS A 99 -2.40 3.26 -17.58
C LYS A 99 -3.37 2.38 -16.80
N SER A 100 -3.09 1.10 -16.79
CA SER A 100 -3.86 0.11 -16.07
C SER A 100 -3.01 -0.50 -14.94
N PRO A 101 -3.63 -1.19 -13.97
CA PRO A 101 -2.87 -1.78 -12.87
C PRO A 101 -1.82 -2.79 -13.32
N GLU A 102 -1.95 -3.37 -14.52
CA GLU A 102 -1.01 -4.34 -15.06
C GLU A 102 0.39 -3.77 -15.32
N ILE A 103 0.56 -2.43 -15.36
CA ILE A 103 1.88 -1.82 -15.45
C ILE A 103 2.76 -2.14 -14.23
N PHE A 104 2.14 -2.48 -13.11
CA PHE A 104 2.85 -2.93 -11.92
C PHE A 104 3.40 -4.34 -12.15
N ASP A 105 4.63 -4.41 -12.63
CA ASP A 105 5.26 -5.67 -13.05
C ASP A 105 5.98 -6.35 -11.89
N ALA A 106 5.21 -7.03 -11.08
CA ALA A 106 5.73 -7.82 -9.96
C ALA A 106 4.98 -9.13 -9.85
N ASP A 107 5.67 -10.17 -9.38
CA ASP A 107 5.03 -11.42 -9.01
C ASP A 107 4.15 -11.20 -7.76
N ASN A 108 3.18 -12.08 -7.53
CA ASN A 108 2.31 -12.01 -6.37
C ASN A 108 1.48 -10.72 -6.29
N ARG A 109 1.00 -10.26 -7.45
CA ARG A 109 0.07 -9.13 -7.51
C ARG A 109 -1.36 -9.63 -7.66
N ILE A 110 -2.30 -8.84 -7.12
CA ILE A 110 -3.74 -9.02 -7.33
C ILE A 110 -4.24 -7.80 -8.09
N ILE A 111 -4.83 -8.03 -9.27
CA ILE A 111 -5.43 -6.97 -10.08
C ILE A 111 -6.92 -6.97 -9.79
N LEU A 112 -7.40 -5.87 -9.18
CA LEU A 112 -8.82 -5.73 -8.88
C LEU A 112 -9.58 -5.24 -10.12
N GLU A 113 -10.78 -5.78 -10.30
CA GLU A 113 -11.69 -5.35 -11.37
C GLU A 113 -12.84 -4.53 -10.77
N ILE A 114 -13.26 -3.50 -11.51
CA ILE A 114 -14.34 -2.60 -11.06
C ILE A 114 -15.63 -3.40 -10.86
N TYR A 115 -16.26 -3.18 -9.71
CA TYR A 115 -17.53 -3.81 -9.31
C TYR A 115 -17.48 -5.34 -9.18
N LYS A 116 -16.30 -5.94 -9.04
CA LYS A 116 -16.15 -7.36 -8.76
C LYS A 116 -15.54 -7.59 -7.40
N GLU A 117 -16.04 -8.61 -6.69
CA GLU A 117 -15.44 -9.06 -5.44
C GLU A 117 -14.22 -9.93 -5.73
N THR A 118 -13.17 -9.73 -4.95
CA THR A 118 -11.95 -10.54 -5.03
C THR A 118 -11.53 -10.92 -3.61
N GLU A 119 -11.31 -12.21 -3.36
CA GLU A 119 -10.74 -12.66 -2.09
C GLU A 119 -9.24 -12.38 -2.04
N VAL A 120 -8.80 -11.89 -0.92
CA VAL A 120 -7.39 -11.55 -0.69
C VAL A 120 -6.81 -12.24 0.53
#